data_2856f9b609d0a1c9909ef712e06c70cc
#
_entry.id   2856f9b609d0a1c9909ef712e06c70cc
#
_cell.length_a   1.000
_cell.length_b   1.000
_cell.length_c   1.000
_cell.angle_alpha   90.00
_cell.angle_beta   90.00
_cell.angle_gamma   90.00
#
_symmetry.space_group_name_H-M   'P 1'
#
loop_
_entity.id
_entity.type
_entity.pdbx_description
1 polymer ?
#
loop_
_entity_poly.entity_id
_entity_poly.type
_entity_poly.pdbx_seq_one_letter_code
_entity_poly.pdbx_strand_id
1 'polypeptide(L)'
;MSEATRPPRSRLSRLAPFLVLIGGFALFTWLSGGPPAPDPQGPPASAAPTPRSSAETAQATELLSTAIRSAGLGVITGGADVRPPLPPQYNDLPRVVVRGASANDPLGIPLLAVVFPDAASAAIAAPEIAAYLVLPSTLVLVPPDASFTLRRSGSLLIIFQRTPSADPDPSAAESLLTVLSTLGEEIPLPR
;
A
#
# COMPACT_ATOMS: atom_id res chain seq x y z
N MET A 1 -5.22 -43.34 -64.46
CA MET A 1 -4.89 -42.30 -63.51
C MET A 1 -5.90 -42.37 -62.41
N SER A 2 -5.56 -43.05 -61.30
CA SER A 2 -6.48 -43.22 -60.14
C SER A 2 -6.03 -42.34 -59.01
N GLU A 3 -6.87 -41.39 -58.68
CA GLU A 3 -6.67 -40.43 -57.61
C GLU A 3 -7.07 -41.08 -56.28
N ALA A 4 -6.11 -41.31 -55.43
CA ALA A 4 -6.32 -41.91 -54.10
C ALA A 4 -6.80 -40.85 -53.12
N THR A 5 -8.08 -40.87 -52.79
CA THR A 5 -8.72 -40.03 -51.78
C THR A 5 -8.23 -40.40 -50.39
N ARG A 6 -7.48 -39.50 -49.70
CA ARG A 6 -7.06 -39.66 -48.30
C ARG A 6 -8.25 -39.43 -47.36
N PRO A 7 -8.47 -40.29 -46.38
CA PRO A 7 -9.55 -40.08 -45.41
C PRO A 7 -9.23 -38.92 -44.45
N PRO A 8 -10.23 -38.17 -43.99
CA PRO A 8 -10.01 -37.04 -43.06
C PRO A 8 -9.54 -37.54 -41.70
N ARG A 9 -8.39 -37.04 -41.27
CA ARG A 9 -7.85 -37.29 -39.91
C ARG A 9 -8.80 -36.69 -38.86
N SER A 10 -9.41 -37.58 -38.05
CA SER A 10 -10.33 -37.19 -36.98
C SER A 10 -9.62 -36.28 -35.95
N ARG A 11 -10.27 -35.17 -35.59
CA ARG A 11 -9.76 -34.20 -34.60
C ARG A 11 -9.61 -34.79 -33.17
N LEU A 12 -10.19 -35.97 -32.93
CA LEU A 12 -10.11 -36.71 -31.67
C LEU A 12 -8.72 -37.25 -31.34
N SER A 13 -7.83 -37.47 -32.33
CA SER A 13 -6.48 -37.98 -32.07
C SER A 13 -5.54 -36.95 -31.41
N ARG A 14 -5.90 -35.67 -31.40
CA ARG A 14 -5.09 -34.62 -30.75
C ARG A 14 -5.39 -34.43 -29.26
N LEU A 15 -6.53 -34.98 -28.79
CA LEU A 15 -6.93 -34.88 -27.38
C LEU A 15 -6.49 -36.08 -26.53
N ALA A 16 -6.09 -37.16 -27.16
CA ALA A 16 -5.65 -38.40 -26.50
C ALA A 16 -4.54 -38.20 -25.44
N PRO A 17 -3.48 -37.40 -25.70
CA PRO A 17 -2.42 -37.19 -24.69
C PRO A 17 -2.92 -36.41 -23.45
N PHE A 18 -3.89 -35.52 -23.62
CA PHE A 18 -4.45 -34.76 -22.50
C PHE A 18 -5.32 -35.61 -21.56
N LEU A 19 -6.09 -36.52 -22.13
CA LEU A 19 -6.95 -37.45 -21.35
C LEU A 19 -6.11 -38.43 -20.54
N VAL A 20 -4.97 -38.89 -21.06
CA VAL A 20 -4.05 -39.78 -20.33
C VAL A 20 -3.37 -39.03 -19.15
N LEU A 21 -3.06 -37.76 -19.34
CA LEU A 21 -2.42 -36.94 -18.30
C LEU A 21 -3.36 -36.63 -17.14
N ILE A 22 -4.64 -36.29 -17.45
CA ILE A 22 -5.65 -36.01 -16.43
C ILE A 22 -6.06 -37.31 -15.71
N GLY A 23 -6.23 -38.39 -16.42
CA GLY A 23 -6.56 -39.70 -15.82
C GLY A 23 -5.43 -40.26 -14.95
N GLY A 24 -4.16 -40.09 -15.36
CA GLY A 24 -3.01 -40.52 -14.59
C GLY A 24 -2.85 -39.74 -13.29
N PHE A 25 -3.10 -38.42 -13.30
CA PHE A 25 -3.03 -37.59 -12.12
C PHE A 25 -4.14 -37.92 -11.10
N ALA A 26 -5.35 -38.16 -11.56
CA ALA A 26 -6.47 -38.55 -10.71
C ALA A 26 -6.24 -39.92 -10.04
N LEU A 27 -5.65 -40.89 -10.78
CA LEU A 27 -5.35 -42.22 -10.25
C LEU A 27 -4.20 -42.17 -9.24
N PHE A 28 -3.18 -41.32 -9.47
CA PHE A 28 -2.04 -41.15 -8.56
C PHE A 28 -2.49 -40.53 -7.25
N THR A 29 -3.39 -39.51 -7.28
CA THR A 29 -3.92 -38.92 -6.05
C THR A 29 -4.82 -39.87 -5.27
N TRP A 30 -5.54 -40.80 -5.93
CA TRP A 30 -6.37 -41.77 -5.25
C TRP A 30 -5.56 -42.94 -4.62
N LEU A 31 -4.49 -43.37 -5.27
CA LEU A 31 -3.58 -44.40 -4.74
C LEU A 31 -2.61 -43.91 -3.66
N SER A 32 -2.31 -42.60 -3.64
CA SER A 32 -1.46 -41.98 -2.61
C SER A 32 -2.24 -41.49 -1.39
N GLY A 33 -3.56 -41.58 -1.44
CA GLY A 33 -4.44 -41.14 -0.34
C GLY A 33 -4.51 -42.19 0.77
N GLY A 34 -3.54 -42.13 1.69
CA GLY A 34 -3.80 -42.64 3.04
C GLY A 34 -4.97 -41.86 3.68
N PRO A 35 -5.59 -42.40 4.77
CA PRO A 35 -6.62 -41.66 5.49
C PRO A 35 -6.08 -40.27 5.83
N PRO A 36 -6.90 -39.19 5.61
CA PRO A 36 -6.45 -37.86 5.90
C PRO A 36 -5.92 -37.81 7.32
N ALA A 37 -4.64 -37.48 7.47
CA ALA A 37 -4.11 -37.19 8.79
C ALA A 37 -4.99 -36.10 9.39
N PRO A 38 -5.35 -36.15 10.71
CA PRO A 38 -6.03 -35.07 11.34
C PRO A 38 -5.25 -33.79 11.05
N ASP A 39 -5.95 -32.79 10.50
CA ASP A 39 -5.33 -31.50 10.15
C ASP A 39 -4.44 -31.08 11.30
N PRO A 40 -3.12 -30.89 11.10
CA PRO A 40 -2.33 -30.17 12.10
C PRO A 40 -3.08 -28.84 12.28
N GLN A 41 -3.54 -28.60 13.49
CA GLN A 41 -4.17 -27.31 13.83
C GLN A 41 -3.24 -26.26 13.29
N GLY A 42 -3.62 -25.66 12.15
CA GLY A 42 -2.85 -24.61 11.51
C GLY A 42 -2.55 -23.55 12.55
N PRO A 43 -1.46 -22.81 12.43
CA PRO A 43 -1.18 -21.71 13.33
C PRO A 43 -2.48 -20.91 13.46
N PRO A 44 -2.86 -20.49 14.69
CA PRO A 44 -4.15 -19.85 14.93
C PRO A 44 -4.36 -18.79 13.88
N ALA A 45 -5.49 -18.88 13.17
CA ALA A 45 -5.83 -18.00 12.08
C ALA A 45 -5.45 -16.57 12.49
N SER A 46 -4.58 -15.94 11.72
CA SER A 46 -4.04 -14.61 12.00
C SER A 46 -5.23 -13.77 12.47
N ALA A 47 -5.18 -13.30 13.72
CA ALA A 47 -6.31 -12.64 14.34
C ALA A 47 -6.85 -11.59 13.37
N ALA A 48 -8.14 -11.67 13.04
CA ALA A 48 -8.79 -10.67 12.21
C ALA A 48 -8.41 -9.29 12.77
N PRO A 49 -8.10 -8.30 11.92
CA PRO A 49 -7.62 -7.00 12.36
C PRO A 49 -8.55 -6.50 13.46
N THR A 50 -7.98 -6.19 14.59
CA THR A 50 -8.73 -5.84 15.81
C THR A 50 -9.65 -4.66 15.45
N PRO A 51 -10.93 -4.63 15.87
CA PRO A 51 -11.87 -3.54 15.56
C PRO A 51 -11.32 -2.14 15.88
N ARG A 52 -10.35 -2.08 16.80
CA ARG A 52 -9.62 -0.86 17.17
C ARG A 52 -8.81 -0.28 16.03
N SER A 53 -8.11 -1.08 15.22
CA SER A 53 -7.32 -0.60 14.07
C SER A 53 -8.18 0.01 12.96
N SER A 54 -9.41 -0.47 12.78
CA SER A 54 -10.34 0.09 11.80
C SER A 54 -10.92 1.46 12.24
N ALA A 55 -11.18 1.66 13.52
CA ALA A 55 -11.64 2.93 14.07
C ALA A 55 -10.53 4.01 13.99
N GLU A 56 -9.30 3.63 14.32
CA GLU A 56 -8.15 4.54 14.27
C GLU A 56 -7.81 4.95 12.83
N THR A 57 -7.88 4.03 11.87
CA THR A 57 -7.69 4.36 10.44
C THR A 57 -8.83 5.23 9.91
N ALA A 58 -10.07 5.04 10.34
CA ALA A 58 -11.18 5.91 9.98
C ALA A 58 -10.99 7.32 10.53
N GLN A 59 -10.54 7.44 11.79
CA GLN A 59 -10.22 8.73 12.42
C GLN A 59 -9.05 9.43 11.70
N ALA A 60 -8.00 8.71 11.33
CA ALA A 60 -6.90 9.24 10.55
C ALA A 60 -7.36 9.73 9.17
N THR A 61 -8.22 8.96 8.50
CA THR A 61 -8.80 9.35 7.21
C THR A 61 -9.59 10.65 7.33
N GLU A 62 -10.41 10.81 8.35
CA GLU A 62 -11.21 12.02 8.55
C GLU A 62 -10.34 13.23 8.91
N LEU A 63 -9.31 13.05 9.73
CA LEU A 63 -8.37 14.11 10.06
C LEU A 63 -7.66 14.63 8.79
N LEU A 64 -7.10 13.73 7.97
CA LEU A 64 -6.44 14.11 6.72
C LEU A 64 -7.42 14.73 5.72
N SER A 65 -8.62 14.17 5.60
CA SER A 65 -9.66 14.70 4.72
C SER A 65 -10.08 16.12 5.11
N THR A 66 -10.18 16.38 6.42
CA THR A 66 -10.50 17.72 6.95
C THR A 66 -9.37 18.70 6.65
N ALA A 67 -8.11 18.29 6.82
CA ALA A 67 -6.97 19.13 6.46
C ALA A 67 -6.96 19.49 4.97
N ILE A 68 -7.19 18.52 4.10
CA ILE A 68 -7.26 18.72 2.65
C ILE A 68 -8.39 19.69 2.28
N ARG A 69 -9.59 19.51 2.84
CA ARG A 69 -10.72 20.45 2.62
C ARG A 69 -10.39 21.87 3.12
N SER A 70 -9.69 21.98 4.26
CA SER A 70 -9.26 23.28 4.81
C SER A 70 -8.23 23.98 3.93
N ALA A 71 -7.47 23.22 3.13
CA ALA A 71 -6.56 23.75 2.12
C ALA A 71 -7.31 24.16 0.81
N GLY A 72 -8.63 24.00 0.75
CA GLY A 72 -9.43 24.30 -0.45
C GLY A 72 -9.38 23.22 -1.53
N LEU A 73 -8.93 22.02 -1.18
CA LEU A 73 -8.74 20.91 -2.12
C LEU A 73 -9.87 19.88 -2.06
N GLY A 74 -10.11 19.22 -3.19
CA GLY A 74 -11.00 18.07 -3.27
C GLY A 74 -10.34 16.84 -2.59
N VAL A 75 -11.16 16.01 -1.92
CA VAL A 75 -10.66 14.83 -1.21
C VAL A 75 -10.83 13.58 -2.05
N ILE A 76 -9.74 12.84 -2.24
CA ILE A 76 -9.77 11.50 -2.83
C ILE A 76 -9.25 10.53 -1.77
N THR A 77 -10.09 9.55 -1.40
CA THR A 77 -9.74 8.47 -0.47
C THR A 77 -9.40 7.20 -1.22
N GLY A 78 -8.42 6.46 -0.69
CA GLY A 78 -7.91 5.27 -1.34
C GLY A 78 -6.86 5.58 -2.41
N GLY A 79 -6.26 4.54 -2.95
CA GLY A 79 -5.22 4.65 -3.98
C GLY A 79 -4.02 3.76 -3.68
N ALA A 80 -3.09 3.75 -4.62
CA ALA A 80 -1.86 2.98 -4.50
C ALA A 80 -1.03 3.44 -3.30
N ASP A 81 -0.30 2.49 -2.74
CA ASP A 81 0.64 2.70 -1.66
C ASP A 81 1.58 3.87 -2.00
N VAL A 82 1.60 4.87 -1.13
CA VAL A 82 2.38 6.08 -1.37
C VAL A 82 3.74 5.92 -0.70
N ARG A 83 4.75 6.25 -1.45
CA ARG A 83 6.11 6.42 -0.91
C ARG A 83 6.20 7.76 -0.16
N PRO A 84 7.07 7.92 0.83
CA PRO A 84 8.36 7.21 0.98
C PRO A 84 8.24 5.85 1.67
N PRO A 85 9.22 4.96 1.47
CA PRO A 85 9.29 3.72 2.24
C PRO A 85 9.52 4.02 3.72
N LEU A 86 8.99 3.17 4.58
CA LEU A 86 9.22 3.25 6.03
C LEU A 86 10.36 2.30 6.44
N PRO A 87 10.97 2.50 7.62
CA PRO A 87 11.84 1.49 8.22
C PRO A 87 11.11 0.14 8.32
N PRO A 88 11.79 -1.00 8.07
CA PRO A 88 11.16 -2.31 7.99
C PRO A 88 10.27 -2.69 9.18
N GLN A 89 10.64 -2.27 10.39
CA GLN A 89 9.90 -2.53 11.62
C GLN A 89 8.51 -1.86 11.67
N TYR A 90 8.26 -0.87 10.80
CA TYR A 90 6.98 -0.15 10.73
C TYR A 90 6.17 -0.49 9.47
N ASN A 91 6.63 -1.44 8.65
CA ASN A 91 5.94 -1.80 7.41
C ASN A 91 4.56 -2.42 7.62
N ASP A 92 4.36 -3.12 8.75
CA ASP A 92 3.10 -3.81 9.06
C ASP A 92 2.07 -2.91 9.77
N LEU A 93 2.44 -1.66 10.07
CA LEU A 93 1.50 -0.72 10.67
C LEU A 93 0.41 -0.30 9.69
N PRO A 94 -0.83 -0.09 10.17
CA PRO A 94 -1.90 0.44 9.34
C PRO A 94 -1.52 1.80 8.75
N ARG A 95 -1.84 1.99 7.48
CA ARG A 95 -1.57 3.24 6.75
C ARG A 95 -2.83 3.78 6.12
N VAL A 96 -2.92 5.08 6.10
CA VAL A 96 -3.99 5.82 5.45
C VAL A 96 -3.38 6.76 4.43
N VAL A 97 -3.91 6.70 3.21
CA VAL A 97 -3.55 7.64 2.13
C VAL A 97 -4.79 8.40 1.73
N VAL A 98 -4.70 9.73 1.80
CA VAL A 98 -5.73 10.63 1.28
C VAL A 98 -5.04 11.62 0.35
N ARG A 99 -5.69 11.97 -0.75
CA ARG A 99 -5.13 12.89 -1.75
C ARG A 99 -5.93 14.17 -1.82
N GLY A 100 -5.22 15.29 -1.93
CA GLY A 100 -5.80 16.60 -2.13
C GLY A 100 -5.80 16.97 -3.62
N ALA A 101 -6.96 16.88 -4.28
CA ALA A 101 -7.10 17.19 -5.70
C ALA A 101 -7.39 18.66 -5.94
N SER A 102 -6.80 19.21 -7.01
CA SER A 102 -7.12 20.54 -7.54
C SER A 102 -7.54 20.46 -9.01
N ALA A 103 -7.92 21.58 -9.60
CA ALA A 103 -8.23 21.64 -11.03
C ALA A 103 -7.02 21.32 -11.91
N ASN A 104 -5.79 21.68 -11.46
CA ASN A 104 -4.55 21.44 -12.18
C ASN A 104 -3.94 20.08 -11.84
N ASP A 105 -4.32 19.48 -10.71
CA ASP A 105 -3.91 18.14 -10.30
C ASP A 105 -5.13 17.29 -9.91
N PRO A 106 -5.82 16.68 -10.88
CA PRO A 106 -6.99 15.84 -10.61
C PRO A 106 -6.62 14.49 -9.94
N LEU A 107 -5.37 14.06 -9.99
CA LEU A 107 -4.88 12.85 -9.29
C LEU A 107 -4.60 13.13 -7.82
N GLY A 108 -4.34 14.37 -7.50
CA GLY A 108 -4.19 14.90 -6.16
C GLY A 108 -2.86 14.59 -5.49
N ILE A 109 -2.45 15.54 -4.66
CA ILE A 109 -1.25 15.48 -3.83
C ILE A 109 -1.49 14.48 -2.68
N PRO A 110 -0.64 13.46 -2.52
CA PRO A 110 -0.84 12.44 -1.49
C PRO A 110 -0.38 12.90 -0.11
N LEU A 111 -1.20 12.59 0.88
CA LEU A 111 -0.87 12.61 2.31
C LEU A 111 -0.90 11.19 2.84
N LEU A 112 0.17 10.77 3.51
CA LEU A 112 0.27 9.49 4.18
C LEU A 112 0.18 9.67 5.69
N ALA A 113 -0.66 8.90 6.38
CA ALA A 113 -0.58 8.74 7.82
C ALA A 113 -0.27 7.28 8.18
N VAL A 114 0.65 7.09 9.12
CA VAL A 114 0.95 5.81 9.75
C VAL A 114 0.26 5.81 11.10
N VAL A 115 -0.51 4.76 11.38
CA VAL A 115 -1.31 4.64 12.61
C VAL A 115 -0.58 3.76 13.60
N PHE A 116 -0.20 4.32 14.74
CA PHE A 116 0.46 3.61 15.84
C PHE A 116 -0.56 3.14 16.87
N PRO A 117 -0.24 2.11 17.68
CA PRO A 117 -1.15 1.63 18.73
C PRO A 117 -1.49 2.69 19.78
N ASP A 118 -0.58 3.63 20.02
CA ASP A 118 -0.73 4.73 20.97
C ASP A 118 0.23 5.90 20.66
N ALA A 119 0.01 7.01 21.35
CA ALA A 119 0.82 8.23 21.19
C ALA A 119 2.28 8.05 21.65
N ALA A 120 2.54 7.17 22.63
CA ALA A 120 3.90 6.92 23.11
C ALA A 120 4.72 6.16 22.05
N SER A 121 4.13 5.15 21.44
CA SER A 121 4.73 4.41 20.33
C SER A 121 5.03 5.32 19.14
N ALA A 122 4.10 6.22 18.79
CA ALA A 122 4.31 7.22 17.74
C ALA A 122 5.46 8.19 18.10
N ALA A 123 5.56 8.61 19.37
CA ALA A 123 6.62 9.49 19.83
C ALA A 123 8.01 8.84 19.75
N ILE A 124 8.12 7.55 20.06
CA ILE A 124 9.37 6.79 19.96
C ILE A 124 9.76 6.59 18.49
N ALA A 125 8.80 6.26 17.63
CA ALA A 125 9.05 6.00 16.22
C ALA A 125 9.37 7.27 15.40
N ALA A 126 8.87 8.44 15.82
CA ALA A 126 9.01 9.69 15.07
C ALA A 126 10.47 10.05 14.72
N PRO A 127 11.42 10.08 15.66
CA PRO A 127 12.82 10.39 15.35
C PRO A 127 13.49 9.30 14.48
N GLU A 128 13.11 8.05 14.62
CA GLU A 128 13.64 6.95 13.79
C GLU A 128 13.17 7.07 12.33
N ILE A 129 11.88 7.38 12.13
CA ILE A 129 11.32 7.61 10.79
C ILE A 129 11.91 8.88 10.19
N ALA A 130 12.06 9.97 10.97
CA ALA A 130 12.72 11.19 10.52
C ALA A 130 14.15 10.93 10.01
N ALA A 131 14.94 10.17 10.77
CA ALA A 131 16.28 9.78 10.36
C ALA A 131 16.30 8.91 9.11
N TYR A 132 15.36 7.97 9.00
CA TYR A 132 15.25 7.07 7.84
C TYR A 132 14.91 7.82 6.55
N LEU A 133 14.04 8.82 6.61
CA LEU A 133 13.63 9.61 5.44
C LEU A 133 14.81 10.37 4.78
N VAL A 134 15.83 10.72 5.55
CA VAL A 134 17.02 11.45 5.05
C VAL A 134 18.23 10.54 4.82
N LEU A 135 18.11 9.22 5.00
CA LEU A 135 19.20 8.31 4.66
C LEU A 135 19.52 8.36 3.16
N PRO A 136 20.79 8.29 2.77
CA PRO A 136 21.16 8.22 1.34
C PRO A 136 20.46 7.08 0.60
N SER A 137 20.28 5.92 1.23
CA SER A 137 19.56 4.77 0.67
C SER A 137 18.08 5.04 0.43
N THR A 138 17.46 5.93 1.20
CA THR A 138 16.06 6.34 1.02
C THR A 138 15.97 7.43 -0.04
N LEU A 139 16.89 8.38 -0.02
CA LEU A 139 16.90 9.52 -0.95
C LEU A 139 17.11 9.09 -2.41
N VAL A 140 17.81 8.00 -2.69
CA VAL A 140 17.93 7.46 -4.07
C VAL A 140 16.61 6.89 -4.62
N LEU A 141 15.61 6.65 -3.75
CA LEU A 141 14.30 6.11 -4.13
C LEU A 141 13.29 7.21 -4.48
N VAL A 142 13.64 8.47 -4.25
CA VAL A 142 12.79 9.64 -4.50
C VAL A 142 13.49 10.62 -5.44
N PRO A 143 12.76 11.53 -6.10
CA PRO A 143 13.38 12.57 -6.92
C PRO A 143 14.37 13.42 -6.12
N PRO A 144 15.43 13.95 -6.75
CA PRO A 144 16.51 14.65 -6.04
C PRO A 144 16.07 15.96 -5.36
N ASP A 145 14.99 16.57 -5.81
CA ASP A 145 14.37 17.76 -5.24
C ASP A 145 13.23 17.47 -4.26
N ALA A 146 13.00 16.17 -3.96
CA ALA A 146 11.98 15.79 -2.99
C ALA A 146 12.34 16.28 -1.60
N SER A 147 11.33 16.79 -0.91
CA SER A 147 11.41 17.20 0.50
C SER A 147 10.31 16.52 1.30
N PHE A 148 10.57 16.32 2.58
CA PHE A 148 9.62 15.67 3.48
C PHE A 148 9.22 16.62 4.60
N THR A 149 7.94 16.57 4.96
CA THR A 149 7.41 17.15 6.19
C THR A 149 6.84 16.01 7.03
N LEU A 150 7.31 15.89 8.26
CA LEU A 150 6.86 14.87 9.21
C LEU A 150 6.19 15.56 10.40
N ARG A 151 4.96 15.15 10.72
CA ARG A 151 4.20 15.69 11.84
C ARG A 151 3.60 14.57 12.68
N ARG A 152 3.48 14.79 13.99
CA ARG A 152 2.87 13.87 14.92
C ARG A 152 1.58 14.45 15.48
N SER A 153 0.50 13.68 15.41
CA SER A 153 -0.80 14.04 16.00
C SER A 153 -1.35 12.85 16.78
N GLY A 154 -1.15 12.84 18.09
CA GLY A 154 -1.50 11.70 18.94
C GLY A 154 -0.75 10.43 18.51
N SER A 155 -1.48 9.38 18.14
CA SER A 155 -0.94 8.10 17.65
C SER A 155 -0.62 8.10 16.14
N LEU A 156 -0.74 9.23 15.46
CA LEU A 156 -0.51 9.33 14.02
C LEU A 156 0.82 10.00 13.71
N LEU A 157 1.56 9.44 12.75
CA LEU A 157 2.64 10.13 12.05
C LEU A 157 2.19 10.45 10.63
N ILE A 158 2.12 11.73 10.32
CA ILE A 158 1.70 12.26 9.02
C ILE A 158 2.94 12.60 8.23
N ILE A 159 3.07 12.03 7.04
CA ILE A 159 4.20 12.24 6.13
C ILE A 159 3.67 12.90 4.86
N PHE A 160 4.24 14.04 4.53
CA PHE A 160 4.01 14.73 3.29
C PHE A 160 5.33 14.78 2.50
N GLN A 161 5.32 14.19 1.31
CA GLN A 161 6.42 14.28 0.36
C GLN A 161 6.05 15.30 -0.71
N ARG A 162 6.89 16.31 -0.89
CA ARG A 162 6.80 17.28 -1.98
C ARG A 162 7.95 17.07 -2.95
N THR A 163 7.63 17.15 -4.24
CA THR A 163 8.61 17.06 -5.34
C THR A 163 8.35 18.22 -6.30
N PRO A 164 8.97 19.40 -6.08
CA PRO A 164 8.67 20.62 -6.84
C PRO A 164 8.78 20.46 -8.34
N SER A 165 9.74 19.67 -8.84
CA SER A 165 9.92 19.44 -10.30
C SER A 165 8.79 18.62 -10.94
N ALA A 166 8.04 17.86 -10.14
CA ALA A 166 6.95 17.00 -10.60
C ALA A 166 5.57 17.45 -10.09
N ASP A 167 5.50 18.63 -9.46
CA ASP A 167 4.28 19.17 -8.85
C ASP A 167 3.40 19.87 -9.90
N PRO A 168 2.24 19.34 -10.27
CA PRO A 168 1.35 19.94 -11.28
C PRO A 168 0.69 21.24 -10.79
N ASP A 169 0.55 21.39 -9.47
CA ASP A 169 -0.07 22.55 -8.83
C ASP A 169 0.70 22.99 -7.57
N PRO A 170 1.79 23.77 -7.73
CA PRO A 170 2.57 24.26 -6.60
C PRO A 170 1.76 25.05 -5.57
N SER A 171 0.70 25.76 -6.01
CA SER A 171 -0.14 26.55 -5.10
C SER A 171 -1.01 25.68 -4.18
N ALA A 172 -1.47 24.54 -4.69
CA ALA A 172 -2.18 23.54 -3.90
C ALA A 172 -1.26 22.91 -2.85
N ALA A 173 -0.01 22.60 -3.23
CA ALA A 173 0.99 22.06 -2.31
C ALA A 173 1.34 23.06 -1.17
N GLU A 174 1.49 24.34 -1.49
CA GLU A 174 1.74 25.39 -0.47
C GLU A 174 0.55 25.57 0.48
N SER A 175 -0.68 25.55 -0.06
CA SER A 175 -1.90 25.63 0.76
C SER A 175 -1.99 24.46 1.73
N LEU A 176 -1.65 23.25 1.24
CA LEU A 176 -1.64 22.03 2.04
C LEU A 176 -0.57 22.09 3.14
N LEU A 177 0.66 22.53 2.81
CA LEU A 177 1.73 22.73 3.79
C LEU A 177 1.32 23.72 4.90
N THR A 178 0.64 24.81 4.54
CA THR A 178 0.13 25.79 5.48
C THR A 178 -0.85 25.16 6.46
N VAL A 179 -1.79 24.35 6.00
CA VAL A 179 -2.74 23.64 6.86
C VAL A 179 -2.02 22.58 7.69
N LEU A 180 -1.11 21.82 7.09
CA LEU A 180 -0.32 20.82 7.82
C LEU A 180 0.46 21.43 8.97
N SER A 181 0.95 22.66 8.83
CA SER A 181 1.68 23.35 9.91
C SER A 181 0.85 23.52 11.19
N THR A 182 -0.47 23.46 11.10
CA THR A 182 -1.39 23.56 12.25
C THR A 182 -1.73 22.20 12.86
N LEU A 183 -1.37 21.09 12.21
CA LEU A 183 -1.67 19.73 12.68
C LEU A 183 -0.57 19.19 13.58
N GLY A 184 -0.89 19.01 14.85
CA GLY A 184 0.01 18.38 15.81
C GLY A 184 1.40 19.05 15.90
N GLU A 185 2.40 18.23 16.23
CA GLU A 185 3.79 18.64 16.43
C GLU A 185 4.65 18.35 15.19
N GLU A 186 5.48 19.29 14.81
CA GLU A 186 6.48 19.07 13.76
C GLU A 186 7.65 18.25 14.29
N ILE A 187 8.03 17.23 13.53
CA ILE A 187 9.20 16.40 13.84
C ILE A 187 10.34 16.85 12.91
N PRO A 188 11.40 17.43 13.47
CA PRO A 188 12.51 17.93 12.66
C PRO A 188 13.24 16.76 11.98
N LEU A 189 13.55 16.93 10.70
CA LEU A 189 14.40 16.00 9.98
C LEU A 189 15.88 16.30 10.30
N PRO A 190 16.70 15.28 10.58
CA PRO A 190 18.15 15.46 10.73
C PRO A 190 18.77 16.06 9.47
N ARG A 191 19.81 16.88 9.63
CA ARG A 191 20.57 17.49 8.54
C ARG A 191 21.81 16.67 8.24
#